data_bedaedf9e8e0906dfb1d8dcc064ea547
#
_entry.id   bedaedf9e8e0906dfb1d8dcc064ea547
#
_cell.length_a   1.000
_cell.length_b   1.000
_cell.length_c   1.000
_cell.angle_alpha   90.00
_cell.angle_beta   90.00
_cell.angle_gamma   90.00
#
_symmetry.space_group_name_H-M   'P 1'
#
loop_
_entity.id
_entity.type
_entity.pdbx_description
1 polymer ?
#
loop_
_entity_poly.entity_id
_entity_poly.type
_entity_poly.pdbx_seq_one_letter_code
_entity_poly.pdbx_strand_id
1 'polypeptide(L)'
;LHYISDIPLTLLRRRFDVVDNHAYFDHPGFPEKQWSLPCSYGQASAISRMAFVPRAMMPSRLPGKPFLVTEFNYCNPNIYRAEGGPLIGGYAALQDWDALYRFAWSHGSNNIYKVGSADGFDAANDPMAQLSDRIAIAMFRRGDVEAAKVTYAYTVPQDCFEQNLTADFPNLFTNLGLIAAIGSVPQGDREIPPGVIELSPADSTKPALLKDAKTAALWEQANKEKLAVSATGQLRLDGRANSFTVTTPRTESVTLKSGSLAAGTLRIRNASCFQTVAAISLDGKALAESDSVLVVQLTNLSNTGVLFGNESKRLVKKTGALPLLILKGSATVELASAKPYKVTALDCDGTPYGTVEGSFSNGVYSFKADTTLFPGGVMAYHLTR
;
A
#
# COMPACT_ATOMS: atom_id res chain seq x y z
N LEU A 1 1.30 17.34 -14.99
CA LEU A 1 0.11 16.55 -15.35
C LEU A 1 -0.06 15.36 -14.40
N HIS A 2 0.13 15.61 -13.14
CA HIS A 2 -0.08 14.71 -12.02
C HIS A 2 -1.47 14.96 -11.40
N TYR A 3 -1.96 14.04 -10.62
CA TYR A 3 -3.32 13.95 -10.02
C TYR A 3 -4.45 13.63 -10.99
N ILE A 4 -4.20 13.56 -12.28
CA ILE A 4 -5.24 13.40 -13.28
C ILE A 4 -4.96 12.14 -14.08
N SER A 5 -5.95 11.25 -14.12
CA SER A 5 -5.88 10.00 -14.88
C SER A 5 -6.83 10.01 -16.06
N ASP A 6 -7.11 11.20 -16.61
CA ASP A 6 -7.99 11.34 -17.77
C ASP A 6 -7.42 10.63 -18.99
N ILE A 7 -8.28 9.95 -19.72
CA ILE A 7 -7.92 9.17 -20.91
C ILE A 7 -7.09 9.98 -21.92
N PRO A 8 -7.47 11.22 -22.31
CA PRO A 8 -6.75 12.00 -23.30
C PRO A 8 -5.31 12.37 -22.91
N LEU A 9 -4.99 12.38 -21.62
CA LEU A 9 -3.63 12.70 -21.17
C LEU A 9 -2.60 11.67 -21.63
N THR A 10 -3.02 10.48 -22.01
CA THR A 10 -2.18 9.47 -22.64
C THR A 10 -1.48 10.03 -23.89
N LEU A 11 -2.21 10.75 -24.74
CA LEU A 11 -1.67 11.36 -25.97
C LEU A 11 -0.60 12.42 -25.66
N LEU A 12 -0.78 13.17 -24.57
CA LEU A 12 0.18 14.17 -24.14
C LEU A 12 1.40 13.52 -23.48
N ARG A 13 1.18 12.59 -22.54
CA ARG A 13 2.23 11.85 -21.82
C ARG A 13 3.16 11.12 -22.78
N ARG A 14 2.65 10.65 -23.91
CA ARG A 14 3.45 9.99 -24.95
C ARG A 14 4.58 10.86 -25.49
N ARG A 15 4.48 12.18 -25.40
CA ARG A 15 5.47 13.14 -25.90
C ARG A 15 6.66 13.37 -24.96
N PHE A 16 6.60 12.82 -23.73
CA PHE A 16 7.66 12.95 -22.73
C PHE A 16 8.46 11.65 -22.62
N ASP A 17 9.71 11.76 -22.17
CA ASP A 17 10.60 10.61 -21.99
C ASP A 17 10.22 9.79 -20.76
N VAL A 18 9.63 10.44 -19.76
CA VAL A 18 9.23 9.85 -18.48
C VAL A 18 7.77 10.20 -18.20
N VAL A 19 7.04 9.26 -17.65
CA VAL A 19 5.64 9.47 -17.20
C VAL A 19 5.60 9.51 -15.69
N ASP A 20 4.86 10.47 -15.14
CA ASP A 20 4.65 10.66 -13.71
C ASP A 20 3.17 10.76 -13.39
N ASN A 21 2.80 10.29 -12.18
CA ASN A 21 1.48 10.55 -11.60
C ASN A 21 1.55 10.58 -10.08
N HIS A 22 0.58 11.26 -9.45
CA HIS A 22 0.47 11.44 -8.01
C HIS A 22 -0.86 10.92 -7.50
N ALA A 23 -0.88 10.41 -6.26
CA ALA A 23 -2.12 10.09 -5.57
C ALA A 23 -1.95 10.07 -4.06
N TYR A 24 -2.99 10.51 -3.36
CA TYR A 24 -3.04 10.56 -1.90
C TYR A 24 -4.28 9.85 -1.35
N PHE A 25 -4.16 9.31 -0.16
CA PHE A 25 -5.29 8.76 0.56
C PHE A 25 -5.23 9.15 2.05
N ASP A 26 -5.97 10.20 2.40
CA ASP A 26 -6.59 11.14 1.48
C ASP A 26 -5.94 12.51 1.61
N HIS A 27 -5.94 13.27 0.54
CA HIS A 27 -5.47 14.64 0.57
C HIS A 27 -6.42 15.49 1.43
N PRO A 28 -5.92 16.38 2.30
CA PRO A 28 -6.77 17.25 3.10
C PRO A 28 -7.60 18.20 2.22
N GLY A 29 -8.89 18.31 2.56
CA GLY A 29 -9.74 19.38 2.06
C GLY A 29 -9.74 20.56 3.02
N PHE A 30 -9.90 21.78 2.51
CA PHE A 30 -9.85 23.01 3.30
C PHE A 30 -11.17 23.78 3.14
N PRO A 31 -12.14 23.61 4.08
CA PRO A 31 -13.47 24.20 3.93
C PRO A 31 -13.49 25.74 4.09
N GLU A 32 -12.53 26.34 4.77
CA GLU A 32 -12.46 27.79 5.02
C GLU A 32 -11.31 28.45 4.26
N LYS A 33 -10.07 28.11 4.61
CA LYS A 33 -8.87 28.70 4.00
C LYS A 33 -7.90 27.60 3.64
N GLN A 34 -7.37 27.61 2.42
CA GLN A 34 -6.39 26.64 1.94
C GLN A 34 -5.17 26.56 2.86
N TRP A 35 -4.73 25.35 3.14
CA TRP A 35 -3.59 25.02 4.02
C TRP A 35 -3.73 25.51 5.47
N SER A 36 -4.96 25.69 5.93
CA SER A 36 -5.24 26.06 7.31
C SER A 36 -6.31 25.15 7.95
N LEU A 37 -6.37 25.21 9.28
CA LEU A 37 -7.44 24.55 10.03
C LEU A 37 -8.70 25.42 10.01
N PRO A 38 -9.89 24.82 10.02
CA PRO A 38 -10.11 23.36 10.01
C PRO A 38 -9.82 22.74 8.64
N CYS A 39 -9.34 21.48 8.64
CA CYS A 39 -9.19 20.72 7.42
C CYS A 39 -9.95 19.39 7.51
N SER A 40 -10.30 18.82 6.36
CA SER A 40 -11.14 17.63 6.27
C SER A 40 -10.43 16.46 5.60
N TYR A 41 -10.78 15.24 6.04
CA TYR A 41 -10.29 13.98 5.51
C TYR A 41 -11.44 12.98 5.31
N GLY A 42 -11.33 12.08 4.36
CA GLY A 42 -12.38 11.12 4.04
C GLY A 42 -12.55 10.01 5.07
N GLN A 43 -11.49 9.68 5.83
CA GLN A 43 -11.47 8.63 6.86
C GLN A 43 -12.03 7.29 6.35
N ALA A 44 -11.57 6.87 5.19
CA ALA A 44 -11.94 5.60 4.57
C ALA A 44 -10.70 4.69 4.43
N SER A 45 -10.93 3.39 4.23
CA SER A 45 -9.87 2.44 3.87
C SER A 45 -9.69 2.38 2.36
N ALA A 46 -8.44 2.44 1.89
CA ALA A 46 -8.11 2.26 0.49
C ALA A 46 -8.34 0.81 0.03
N ILE A 47 -8.17 -0.19 0.92
CA ILE A 47 -8.52 -1.58 0.63
C ILE A 47 -10.01 -1.68 0.28
N SER A 48 -10.91 -1.09 1.08
CA SER A 48 -12.36 -1.13 0.82
C SER A 48 -12.74 -0.44 -0.48
N ARG A 49 -11.88 0.44 -1.00
CA ARG A 49 -11.98 1.10 -2.30
C ARG A 49 -11.10 0.45 -3.38
N MET A 50 -10.80 -0.84 -3.23
CA MET A 50 -10.04 -1.63 -4.21
C MET A 50 -8.66 -1.00 -4.51
N ALA A 51 -7.83 -0.78 -3.46
CA ALA A 51 -6.50 -0.22 -3.54
C ALA A 51 -6.44 1.14 -4.28
N PHE A 52 -7.27 2.09 -3.88
CA PHE A 52 -7.51 3.34 -4.63
C PHE A 52 -6.22 4.04 -5.07
N VAL A 53 -5.22 4.22 -4.19
CA VAL A 53 -3.99 4.98 -4.53
C VAL A 53 -3.22 4.35 -5.69
N PRO A 54 -2.68 3.10 -5.59
CA PRO A 54 -1.98 2.52 -6.72
C PRO A 54 -2.93 2.32 -7.91
N ARG A 55 -4.17 1.85 -7.71
CA ARG A 55 -5.11 1.57 -8.79
C ARG A 55 -5.47 2.80 -9.62
N ALA A 56 -5.58 3.97 -9.02
CA ALA A 56 -5.88 5.21 -9.74
C ALA A 56 -4.74 5.64 -10.67
N MET A 57 -3.49 5.30 -10.33
CA MET A 57 -2.32 5.69 -11.12
C MET A 57 -1.96 4.69 -12.22
N MET A 58 -2.29 3.40 -12.05
CA MET A 58 -1.90 2.32 -12.97
C MET A 58 -2.17 2.59 -14.46
N PRO A 59 -3.34 3.11 -14.87
CA PRO A 59 -3.63 3.33 -16.29
C PRO A 59 -2.82 4.48 -16.92
N SER A 60 -2.19 5.33 -16.10
CA SER A 60 -1.33 6.41 -16.59
C SER A 60 0.01 5.92 -17.13
N ARG A 61 0.43 4.71 -16.78
CA ARG A 61 1.66 4.09 -17.29
C ARG A 61 1.57 3.92 -18.80
N LEU A 62 2.62 4.33 -19.50
CA LEU A 62 2.80 4.04 -20.93
C LEU A 62 3.83 2.92 -21.06
N PRO A 63 3.45 1.72 -21.51
CA PRO A 63 4.41 0.64 -21.75
C PRO A 63 5.57 1.09 -22.66
N GLY A 64 6.80 0.79 -22.25
CA GLY A 64 8.01 1.23 -22.96
C GLY A 64 8.57 2.59 -22.49
N LYS A 65 7.91 3.26 -21.54
CA LYS A 65 8.44 4.46 -20.90
C LYS A 65 8.58 4.26 -19.39
N PRO A 66 9.61 4.85 -18.77
CA PRO A 66 9.70 4.88 -17.32
C PRO A 66 8.46 5.52 -16.69
N PHE A 67 7.94 4.88 -15.64
CA PHE A 67 6.80 5.37 -14.88
C PHE A 67 7.21 5.64 -13.43
N LEU A 68 7.12 6.88 -13.01
CA LEU A 68 7.48 7.35 -11.69
C LEU A 68 6.22 7.75 -10.93
N VAL A 69 6.23 7.52 -9.63
CA VAL A 69 5.29 8.13 -8.70
C VAL A 69 6.10 9.08 -7.83
N THR A 70 6.18 10.34 -8.25
CA THR A 70 7.01 11.33 -7.55
C THR A 70 6.33 11.89 -6.31
N GLU A 71 5.03 11.64 -6.14
CA GLU A 71 4.32 11.93 -4.90
C GLU A 71 3.24 10.88 -4.61
N PHE A 72 3.29 10.31 -3.41
CA PHE A 72 2.18 9.57 -2.84
C PHE A 72 2.16 9.70 -1.33
N ASN A 73 1.00 9.57 -0.70
CA ASN A 73 0.91 9.40 0.74
C ASN A 73 -0.40 8.72 1.17
N TYR A 74 -0.35 8.08 2.34
CA TYR A 74 -1.48 7.71 3.17
C TYR A 74 -1.47 8.63 4.39
N CYS A 75 -2.22 9.71 4.27
CA CYS A 75 -2.05 10.90 5.11
C CYS A 75 -2.52 10.70 6.55
N ASN A 76 -1.79 11.26 7.50
CA ASN A 76 -2.29 11.45 8.85
C ASN A 76 -3.36 12.57 8.84
N PRO A 77 -4.50 12.45 9.54
CA PRO A 77 -4.83 11.44 10.56
C PRO A 77 -5.81 10.33 10.09
N ASN A 78 -5.71 9.86 8.84
CA ASN A 78 -6.56 8.75 8.40
C ASN A 78 -6.32 7.52 9.28
N ILE A 79 -7.42 6.94 9.82
CA ILE A 79 -7.35 5.83 10.77
C ILE A 79 -6.97 4.48 10.13
N TYR A 80 -6.94 4.40 8.80
CA TYR A 80 -6.62 3.17 8.05
C TYR A 80 -5.21 3.20 7.42
N ARG A 81 -4.41 4.22 7.65
CA ARG A 81 -3.13 4.40 6.96
C ARG A 81 -2.09 3.30 7.16
N ALA A 82 -2.32 2.36 8.12
CA ALA A 82 -1.54 1.14 8.27
C ALA A 82 -1.49 0.27 7.00
N GLU A 83 -2.50 0.37 6.14
CA GLU A 83 -2.60 -0.35 4.87
C GLU A 83 -1.64 0.17 3.78
N GLY A 84 -1.08 1.38 3.97
CA GLY A 84 -0.40 2.12 2.91
C GLY A 84 0.83 1.44 2.34
N GLY A 85 1.76 1.00 3.20
CA GLY A 85 3.01 0.37 2.76
C GLY A 85 2.80 -0.91 1.94
N PRO A 86 2.03 -1.89 2.45
CA PRO A 86 1.73 -3.08 1.67
C PRO A 86 1.02 -2.80 0.35
N LEU A 87 0.05 -1.87 0.32
CA LEU A 87 -0.69 -1.55 -0.90
C LEU A 87 0.21 -0.93 -1.96
N ILE A 88 0.94 0.14 -1.60
CA ILE A 88 1.76 0.83 -2.60
C ILE A 88 2.95 -0.03 -3.02
N GLY A 89 3.64 -0.67 -2.09
CA GLY A 89 4.81 -1.51 -2.40
C GLY A 89 4.44 -2.74 -3.21
N GLY A 90 3.37 -3.43 -2.83
CA GLY A 90 2.90 -4.64 -3.54
C GLY A 90 2.43 -4.33 -4.95
N TYR A 91 1.58 -3.32 -5.12
CA TYR A 91 1.05 -3.02 -6.45
C TYR A 91 2.04 -2.28 -7.35
N ALA A 92 2.94 -1.45 -6.82
CA ALA A 92 3.99 -0.87 -7.64
C ALA A 92 4.93 -1.93 -8.23
N ALA A 93 5.28 -2.95 -7.42
CA ALA A 93 6.07 -4.08 -7.89
C ALA A 93 5.30 -4.91 -8.94
N LEU A 94 4.02 -5.26 -8.68
CA LEU A 94 3.18 -5.98 -9.64
C LEU A 94 3.09 -5.26 -10.99
N GLN A 95 3.02 -3.91 -10.97
CA GLN A 95 2.90 -3.06 -12.13
C GLN A 95 4.25 -2.77 -12.81
N ASP A 96 5.36 -3.23 -12.24
CA ASP A 96 6.71 -2.95 -12.77
C ASP A 96 6.96 -1.43 -12.92
N TRP A 97 6.66 -0.67 -11.87
CA TRP A 97 6.96 0.76 -11.83
C TRP A 97 8.44 1.01 -11.54
N ASP A 98 8.97 2.16 -11.97
CA ASP A 98 10.40 2.45 -11.90
C ASP A 98 10.80 3.17 -10.62
N ALA A 99 9.93 4.02 -10.07
CA ALA A 99 10.23 4.73 -8.84
C ALA A 99 8.99 5.13 -8.03
N LEU A 100 9.19 5.18 -6.71
CA LEU A 100 8.22 5.65 -5.73
C LEU A 100 8.87 6.67 -4.81
N TYR A 101 8.27 7.85 -4.68
CA TYR A 101 8.68 8.89 -3.74
C TYR A 101 7.50 9.26 -2.83
N ARG A 102 7.68 9.04 -1.54
CA ARG A 102 6.71 9.53 -0.55
C ARG A 102 6.77 11.05 -0.48
N PHE A 103 5.62 11.67 -0.49
CA PHE A 103 5.48 13.10 -0.26
C PHE A 103 4.94 13.36 1.16
N ALA A 104 5.82 13.74 2.12
CA ALA A 104 7.22 14.01 1.91
C ALA A 104 8.05 13.40 3.05
N TRP A 105 9.38 13.47 2.94
CA TRP A 105 10.21 13.24 4.12
C TRP A 105 9.99 14.38 5.11
N SER A 106 10.13 15.63 4.66
CA SER A 106 9.87 16.83 5.47
C SER A 106 9.68 18.07 4.61
N HIS A 107 8.72 18.92 4.94
CA HIS A 107 8.52 20.23 4.32
C HIS A 107 9.44 21.32 4.85
N GLY A 108 10.13 21.07 5.96
CA GLY A 108 11.02 22.06 6.57
C GLY A 108 12.22 21.41 7.26
N SER A 109 13.38 22.09 7.17
CA SER A 109 14.61 21.62 7.81
C SER A 109 14.45 21.40 9.32
N ASN A 110 13.63 22.20 9.98
CA ASN A 110 13.36 22.06 11.41
C ASN A 110 12.75 20.70 11.78
N ASN A 111 11.91 20.13 10.91
CA ASN A 111 11.29 18.83 11.15
C ASN A 111 12.26 17.65 10.98
N ILE A 112 13.43 17.90 10.35
CA ILE A 112 14.48 16.88 10.20
C ILE A 112 15.32 16.79 11.48
N TYR A 113 15.62 17.93 12.10
CA TYR A 113 16.58 18.02 13.22
C TYR A 113 15.93 18.16 14.59
N LYS A 114 14.62 18.31 14.64
CA LYS A 114 13.87 18.45 15.90
C LYS A 114 12.76 17.43 15.99
N VAL A 115 12.64 16.80 17.14
CA VAL A 115 11.49 15.97 17.45
C VAL A 115 10.24 16.85 17.45
N GLY A 116 9.27 16.49 16.63
CA GLY A 116 8.02 17.22 16.44
C GLY A 116 6.79 16.32 16.42
N SER A 117 5.62 16.93 16.42
CA SER A 117 4.36 16.23 16.21
C SER A 117 4.25 15.75 14.76
N ALA A 118 3.52 14.66 14.55
CA ALA A 118 3.16 14.21 13.21
C ALA A 118 2.21 15.22 12.55
N ASP A 119 2.46 15.53 11.29
CA ASP A 119 1.54 16.31 10.45
C ASP A 119 0.83 15.44 9.41
N GLY A 120 0.21 16.06 8.39
CA GLY A 120 -0.54 15.34 7.36
C GLY A 120 0.35 14.54 6.39
N PHE A 121 1.59 14.99 6.16
CA PHE A 121 2.42 14.48 5.06
C PHE A 121 3.82 14.01 5.49
N ASP A 122 4.46 14.70 6.45
CA ASP A 122 5.88 14.48 6.75
C ASP A 122 6.13 13.15 7.47
N ALA A 123 7.04 12.35 6.92
CA ALA A 123 7.47 11.10 7.52
C ALA A 123 8.53 11.27 8.61
N ALA A 124 9.27 12.39 8.62
CA ALA A 124 10.37 12.62 9.55
C ALA A 124 9.96 12.52 11.02
N ASN A 125 8.74 12.96 11.36
CA ASN A 125 8.17 12.88 12.71
C ASN A 125 7.00 11.87 12.80
N ASP A 126 6.93 10.91 11.87
CA ASP A 126 5.89 9.88 11.83
C ASP A 126 6.52 8.48 11.75
N PRO A 127 6.85 7.86 12.89
CA PRO A 127 7.45 6.54 12.92
C PRO A 127 6.56 5.45 12.28
N MET A 128 5.25 5.63 12.28
CA MET A 128 4.34 4.71 11.59
C MET A 128 4.52 4.79 10.07
N ALA A 129 4.65 6.00 9.50
CA ALA A 129 4.93 6.18 8.08
C ALA A 129 6.29 5.57 7.70
N GLN A 130 7.32 5.78 8.53
CA GLN A 130 8.66 5.20 8.30
C GLN A 130 8.65 3.67 8.32
N LEU A 131 7.97 3.05 9.29
CA LEU A 131 7.84 1.58 9.35
C LEU A 131 6.98 1.04 8.19
N SER A 132 5.95 1.76 7.79
CA SER A 132 5.14 1.43 6.60
C SER A 132 6.00 1.42 5.33
N ASP A 133 6.93 2.37 5.21
CA ASP A 133 7.87 2.43 4.07
C ASP A 133 8.87 1.27 4.08
N ARG A 134 9.28 0.74 5.27
CA ARG A 134 10.10 -0.49 5.31
C ARG A 134 9.41 -1.66 4.64
N ILE A 135 8.10 -1.80 4.83
CA ILE A 135 7.31 -2.83 4.17
C ILE A 135 7.29 -2.59 2.64
N ALA A 136 7.01 -1.36 2.21
CA ALA A 136 7.01 -1.01 0.79
C ALA A 136 8.38 -1.21 0.12
N ILE A 137 9.48 -0.84 0.78
CA ILE A 137 10.86 -1.02 0.29
C ILE A 137 11.17 -2.51 0.08
N ALA A 138 10.78 -3.39 1.00
CA ALA A 138 10.99 -4.81 0.85
C ALA A 138 10.23 -5.38 -0.36
N MET A 139 8.98 -5.00 -0.52
CA MET A 139 8.13 -5.49 -1.61
C MET A 139 8.56 -4.96 -2.98
N PHE A 140 8.79 -3.64 -3.09
CA PHE A 140 9.05 -2.95 -4.35
C PHE A 140 10.54 -2.89 -4.68
N ARG A 141 11.35 -2.17 -3.87
CA ARG A 141 12.75 -1.92 -4.22
C ARG A 141 13.63 -3.17 -4.08
N ARG A 142 13.41 -4.01 -3.06
CA ARG A 142 14.11 -5.29 -2.93
C ARG A 142 13.59 -6.35 -3.91
N GLY A 143 12.41 -6.14 -4.48
CA GLY A 143 11.80 -7.02 -5.46
C GLY A 143 11.27 -8.32 -4.86
N ASP A 144 10.71 -8.28 -3.65
CA ASP A 144 10.12 -9.48 -3.05
C ASP A 144 8.79 -9.85 -3.72
N VAL A 145 8.03 -8.85 -4.19
CA VAL A 145 6.85 -9.04 -5.03
C VAL A 145 7.28 -9.03 -6.49
N GLU A 146 6.84 -10.02 -7.26
CA GLU A 146 7.16 -10.18 -8.67
C GLU A 146 6.28 -9.28 -9.54
N ALA A 147 6.87 -8.73 -10.60
CA ALA A 147 6.12 -8.03 -11.63
C ALA A 147 5.20 -8.98 -12.40
N ALA A 148 4.05 -8.49 -12.84
CA ALA A 148 3.16 -9.25 -13.71
C ALA A 148 3.81 -9.51 -15.06
N LYS A 149 3.65 -10.74 -15.57
CA LYS A 149 4.24 -11.17 -16.85
C LYS A 149 3.55 -10.60 -18.08
N VAL A 150 2.32 -10.13 -17.93
CA VAL A 150 1.48 -9.62 -19.02
C VAL A 150 1.05 -8.20 -18.71
N THR A 151 1.19 -7.32 -19.70
CA THR A 151 0.69 -5.94 -19.64
C THR A 151 -0.49 -5.78 -20.60
N TYR A 152 -1.58 -5.23 -20.10
CA TYR A 152 -2.75 -4.84 -20.90
C TYR A 152 -2.79 -3.32 -21.03
N ALA A 153 -2.93 -2.81 -22.24
CA ALA A 153 -2.95 -1.38 -22.49
C ALA A 153 -4.31 -0.93 -23.03
N TYR A 154 -4.90 0.08 -22.41
CA TYR A 154 -6.06 0.76 -22.96
C TYR A 154 -5.66 1.57 -24.18
N THR A 155 -6.25 1.29 -25.33
CA THR A 155 -5.97 2.01 -26.57
C THR A 155 -6.78 3.30 -26.61
N VAL A 156 -6.10 4.45 -26.59
CA VAL A 156 -6.73 5.77 -26.59
C VAL A 156 -6.87 6.26 -28.04
N PRO A 157 -8.12 6.46 -28.52
CA PRO A 157 -8.35 7.01 -29.86
C PRO A 157 -7.70 8.37 -30.07
N GLN A 158 -7.19 8.65 -31.28
CA GLN A 158 -6.56 9.92 -31.60
C GLN A 158 -7.56 11.11 -31.56
N ASP A 159 -8.82 10.82 -31.84
CA ASP A 159 -9.94 11.76 -31.82
C ASP A 159 -10.72 11.74 -30.50
N CYS A 160 -10.05 11.32 -29.40
CA CYS A 160 -10.71 11.22 -28.11
C CYS A 160 -11.28 12.54 -27.56
N PHE A 161 -10.74 13.68 -28.03
CA PHE A 161 -11.29 14.99 -27.67
C PHE A 161 -12.60 15.26 -28.40
N GLU A 162 -12.68 14.91 -29.69
CA GLU A 162 -13.91 15.04 -30.50
C GLU A 162 -15.00 14.09 -30.01
N GLN A 163 -14.61 12.89 -29.52
CA GLN A 163 -15.49 11.91 -28.89
C GLN A 163 -15.90 12.30 -27.46
N ASN A 164 -15.39 13.42 -26.96
CA ASN A 164 -15.62 13.87 -25.57
C ASN A 164 -15.23 12.82 -24.51
N LEU A 165 -14.18 12.02 -24.79
CA LEU A 165 -13.61 11.07 -23.85
C LEU A 165 -12.70 11.78 -22.84
N THR A 166 -13.28 12.61 -21.99
CA THR A 166 -12.53 13.37 -20.97
C THR A 166 -12.57 12.73 -19.60
N ALA A 167 -13.30 11.64 -19.46
CA ALA A 167 -13.49 10.95 -18.19
C ALA A 167 -12.27 10.09 -17.80
N ASP A 168 -12.23 9.74 -16.54
CA ASP A 168 -11.32 8.75 -16.00
C ASP A 168 -11.44 7.39 -16.70
N PHE A 169 -10.36 6.60 -16.65
CA PHE A 169 -10.42 5.23 -17.13
C PHE A 169 -11.50 4.42 -16.40
N PRO A 170 -12.22 3.52 -17.11
CA PRO A 170 -13.29 2.73 -16.51
C PRO A 170 -12.79 1.95 -15.28
N ASN A 171 -13.56 1.96 -14.19
CA ASN A 171 -13.23 1.18 -12.99
C ASN A 171 -13.05 -0.31 -13.29
N LEU A 172 -13.82 -0.84 -14.26
CA LEU A 172 -13.66 -2.22 -14.69
C LEU A 172 -12.26 -2.47 -15.25
N PHE A 173 -11.73 -1.56 -16.07
CA PHE A 173 -10.36 -1.66 -16.58
C PHE A 173 -9.33 -1.48 -15.48
N THR A 174 -9.47 -0.48 -14.61
CA THR A 174 -8.49 -0.26 -13.54
C THR A 174 -8.41 -1.41 -12.55
N ASN A 175 -9.51 -2.17 -12.37
CA ASN A 175 -9.50 -3.38 -11.55
C ASN A 175 -8.68 -4.52 -12.18
N LEU A 176 -8.49 -4.55 -13.51
CA LEU A 176 -7.55 -5.48 -14.15
C LEU A 176 -6.11 -5.25 -13.66
N GLY A 177 -5.76 -4.00 -13.33
CA GLY A 177 -4.47 -3.65 -12.74
C GLY A 177 -4.18 -4.28 -11.38
N LEU A 178 -5.20 -4.76 -10.66
CA LEU A 178 -5.01 -5.52 -9.42
C LEU A 178 -4.59 -6.98 -9.68
N ILE A 179 -4.64 -7.42 -10.92
CA ILE A 179 -4.37 -8.80 -11.35
C ILE A 179 -3.12 -8.88 -12.23
N ALA A 180 -3.02 -8.00 -13.23
CA ALA A 180 -1.93 -7.93 -14.20
C ALA A 180 -1.39 -6.50 -14.32
N ALA A 181 -0.29 -6.29 -15.01
CA ALA A 181 0.15 -4.94 -15.32
C ALA A 181 -0.81 -4.28 -16.32
N ILE A 182 -1.08 -2.99 -16.11
CA ILE A 182 -1.89 -2.20 -17.04
C ILE A 182 -1.20 -0.88 -17.41
N GLY A 183 -1.67 -0.29 -18.48
CA GLY A 183 -1.26 1.04 -18.92
C GLY A 183 -2.20 1.57 -19.98
N SER A 184 -1.82 2.64 -20.65
CA SER A 184 -2.53 3.17 -21.80
C SER A 184 -1.57 3.48 -22.93
N VAL A 185 -2.05 3.44 -24.17
CA VAL A 185 -1.29 3.72 -25.38
C VAL A 185 -2.13 4.50 -26.38
N PRO A 186 -1.56 5.45 -27.12
CA PRO A 186 -2.24 6.06 -28.26
C PRO A 186 -2.59 5.02 -29.32
N GLN A 187 -3.75 5.13 -29.94
CA GLN A 187 -4.12 4.29 -31.07
C GLN A 187 -3.11 4.43 -32.20
N GLY A 188 -2.60 3.27 -32.69
CA GLY A 188 -1.61 3.22 -33.76
C GLY A 188 -0.20 3.61 -33.36
N ASP A 189 0.11 3.67 -32.06
CA ASP A 189 1.47 3.87 -31.57
C ASP A 189 2.37 2.69 -31.99
N ARG A 190 3.49 3.03 -32.68
CA ARG A 190 4.45 2.03 -33.20
C ARG A 190 5.58 1.70 -32.21
N GLU A 191 5.63 2.38 -31.08
CA GLU A 191 6.69 2.19 -30.07
C GLU A 191 6.20 1.34 -28.88
N ILE A 192 5.09 0.62 -29.06
CA ILE A 192 4.57 -0.30 -28.03
C ILE A 192 5.51 -1.51 -27.95
N PRO A 193 6.01 -1.87 -26.75
CA PRO A 193 6.86 -3.05 -26.60
C PRO A 193 6.15 -4.33 -27.04
N PRO A 194 6.89 -5.31 -27.59
CA PRO A 194 6.32 -6.62 -27.90
C PRO A 194 5.71 -7.28 -26.65
N GLY A 195 4.56 -7.95 -26.85
CA GLY A 195 3.87 -8.68 -25.76
C GLY A 195 2.86 -7.87 -24.97
N VAL A 196 2.76 -6.56 -25.19
CA VAL A 196 1.67 -5.75 -24.67
C VAL A 196 0.37 -6.09 -25.40
N ILE A 197 -0.68 -6.34 -24.67
CA ILE A 197 -2.01 -6.65 -25.22
C ILE A 197 -2.87 -5.39 -25.21
N GLU A 198 -3.15 -4.86 -26.38
CA GLU A 198 -4.01 -3.71 -26.57
C GLU A 198 -5.48 -4.07 -26.39
N LEU A 199 -6.21 -3.25 -25.64
CA LEU A 199 -7.65 -3.35 -25.46
C LEU A 199 -8.32 -2.07 -25.97
N SER A 200 -9.24 -2.20 -26.89
CA SER A 200 -10.07 -1.07 -27.31
C SER A 200 -10.89 -0.54 -26.14
N PRO A 201 -11.40 0.70 -26.19
CA PRO A 201 -12.32 1.23 -25.17
C PRO A 201 -13.49 0.28 -24.89
N ALA A 202 -14.05 -0.33 -25.94
CA ALA A 202 -15.17 -1.27 -25.83
C ALA A 202 -14.78 -2.62 -25.18
N ASP A 203 -13.55 -3.08 -25.36
CA ASP A 203 -13.06 -4.37 -24.87
C ASP A 203 -12.45 -4.25 -23.46
N SER A 204 -12.00 -3.05 -23.09
CA SER A 204 -11.38 -2.76 -21.80
C SER A 204 -12.30 -3.00 -20.58
N THR A 205 -13.57 -3.27 -20.81
CA THR A 205 -14.58 -3.57 -19.79
C THR A 205 -15.14 -4.98 -19.87
N LYS A 206 -14.59 -5.83 -20.74
CA LYS A 206 -15.14 -7.17 -21.04
C LYS A 206 -14.13 -8.28 -20.70
N PRO A 207 -14.10 -8.82 -19.48
CA PRO A 207 -13.20 -9.90 -19.10
C PRO A 207 -13.24 -11.11 -20.05
N ALA A 208 -14.42 -11.47 -20.54
CA ALA A 208 -14.63 -12.62 -21.42
C ALA A 208 -13.87 -12.53 -22.75
N LEU A 209 -13.36 -11.37 -23.15
CA LEU A 209 -12.59 -11.20 -24.38
C LEU A 209 -11.08 -11.46 -24.19
N LEU A 210 -10.60 -11.60 -22.95
CA LEU A 210 -9.21 -11.95 -22.72
C LEU A 210 -8.94 -13.41 -23.14
N LYS A 211 -7.85 -13.61 -23.88
CA LYS A 211 -7.39 -14.95 -24.30
C LYS A 211 -6.94 -15.81 -23.12
N ASP A 212 -6.36 -15.20 -22.10
CA ASP A 212 -6.01 -15.90 -20.87
C ASP A 212 -7.23 -16.03 -19.96
N ALA A 213 -7.81 -17.20 -19.95
CA ALA A 213 -9.01 -17.53 -19.18
C ALA A 213 -8.80 -17.36 -17.65
N LYS A 214 -7.58 -17.60 -17.14
CA LYS A 214 -7.27 -17.40 -15.72
C LYS A 214 -7.35 -15.92 -15.34
N THR A 215 -6.68 -15.06 -16.08
CA THR A 215 -6.75 -13.61 -15.87
C THR A 215 -8.17 -13.08 -16.07
N ALA A 216 -8.90 -13.57 -17.06
CA ALA A 216 -10.30 -13.21 -17.28
C ALA A 216 -11.17 -13.52 -16.05
N ALA A 217 -11.06 -14.72 -15.50
CA ALA A 217 -11.82 -15.15 -14.32
C ALA A 217 -11.47 -14.32 -13.07
N LEU A 218 -10.17 -14.05 -12.82
CA LEU A 218 -9.73 -13.21 -11.71
C LEU A 218 -10.23 -11.77 -11.86
N TRP A 219 -10.22 -11.23 -13.08
CA TRP A 219 -10.72 -9.88 -13.34
C TRP A 219 -12.24 -9.80 -13.15
N GLU A 220 -12.99 -10.80 -13.59
CA GLU A 220 -14.43 -10.89 -13.35
C GLU A 220 -14.74 -10.97 -11.85
N GLN A 221 -13.97 -11.77 -11.09
CA GLN A 221 -14.09 -11.87 -9.64
C GLN A 221 -13.83 -10.52 -8.95
N ALA A 222 -12.77 -9.81 -9.35
CA ALA A 222 -12.45 -8.49 -8.80
C ALA A 222 -13.61 -7.49 -9.02
N ASN A 223 -14.24 -7.54 -10.20
CA ASN A 223 -15.35 -6.64 -10.52
C ASN A 223 -16.65 -6.98 -9.77
N LYS A 224 -17.00 -8.27 -9.67
CA LYS A 224 -18.28 -8.73 -9.07
C LYS A 224 -18.21 -8.83 -7.55
N GLU A 225 -17.10 -9.33 -7.01
CA GLU A 225 -16.97 -9.70 -5.60
C GLU A 225 -16.15 -8.73 -4.79
N LYS A 226 -15.45 -7.79 -5.45
CA LYS A 226 -14.38 -6.94 -4.85
C LYS A 226 -13.25 -7.79 -4.25
N LEU A 227 -12.98 -8.94 -4.83
CA LEU A 227 -11.93 -9.85 -4.45
C LEU A 227 -10.92 -9.96 -5.60
N ALA A 228 -9.76 -9.32 -5.45
CA ALA A 228 -8.69 -9.36 -6.44
C ALA A 228 -7.54 -10.24 -5.95
N VAL A 229 -7.10 -11.15 -6.81
CA VAL A 229 -5.88 -11.96 -6.61
C VAL A 229 -4.97 -11.71 -7.81
N SER A 230 -3.72 -11.30 -7.57
CA SER A 230 -2.77 -11.07 -8.65
C SER A 230 -2.51 -12.35 -9.45
N ALA A 231 -2.19 -12.22 -10.74
CA ALA A 231 -1.84 -13.36 -11.59
C ALA A 231 -0.60 -14.12 -11.08
N THR A 232 0.28 -13.43 -10.34
CA THR A 232 1.43 -14.03 -9.62
C THR A 232 1.00 -14.84 -8.40
N GLY A 233 -0.24 -14.67 -7.91
CA GLY A 233 -0.74 -15.30 -6.68
C GLY A 233 -0.25 -14.65 -5.39
N GLN A 234 0.62 -13.64 -5.48
CA GLN A 234 1.29 -13.06 -4.31
C GLN A 234 0.45 -12.00 -3.57
N LEU A 235 -0.46 -11.33 -4.27
CA LEU A 235 -1.32 -10.28 -3.72
C LEU A 235 -2.77 -10.75 -3.69
N ARG A 236 -3.43 -10.60 -2.53
CA ARG A 236 -4.86 -10.88 -2.38
C ARG A 236 -5.52 -9.73 -1.64
N LEU A 237 -6.42 -9.03 -2.30
CA LEU A 237 -7.19 -7.92 -1.77
C LEU A 237 -8.66 -8.32 -1.70
N ASP A 238 -9.28 -8.18 -0.52
CA ASP A 238 -10.71 -8.34 -0.31
C ASP A 238 -11.30 -7.02 0.18
N GLY A 239 -11.93 -6.31 -0.75
CA GLY A 239 -12.52 -5.00 -0.47
C GLY A 239 -13.77 -5.06 0.44
N ARG A 240 -14.45 -6.21 0.50
CA ARG A 240 -15.62 -6.41 1.40
C ARG A 240 -15.19 -6.72 2.82
N ALA A 241 -14.22 -7.61 2.96
CA ALA A 241 -13.64 -7.94 4.27
C ALA A 241 -12.71 -6.85 4.82
N ASN A 242 -12.35 -5.87 3.97
CA ASN A 242 -11.36 -4.84 4.27
C ASN A 242 -10.03 -5.47 4.71
N SER A 243 -9.52 -6.40 3.89
CA SER A 243 -8.29 -7.12 4.15
C SER A 243 -7.39 -7.20 2.93
N PHE A 244 -6.09 -7.23 3.18
CA PHE A 244 -5.06 -7.36 2.15
C PHE A 244 -3.94 -8.27 2.63
N THR A 245 -3.54 -9.23 1.82
CA THR A 245 -2.40 -10.10 2.12
C THR A 245 -1.38 -10.06 1.00
N VAL A 246 -0.12 -10.11 1.40
CA VAL A 246 1.03 -10.29 0.51
C VAL A 246 1.77 -11.55 0.94
N THR A 247 2.02 -12.44 -0.01
CA THR A 247 2.70 -13.73 0.23
C THR A 247 3.88 -13.84 -0.73
N THR A 248 5.07 -13.70 -0.20
CA THR A 248 6.33 -13.92 -0.94
C THR A 248 7.31 -14.74 -0.09
N PRO A 249 8.36 -15.31 -0.66
CA PRO A 249 9.33 -16.07 0.14
C PRO A 249 9.98 -15.28 1.27
N ARG A 250 10.24 -13.97 1.07
CA ARG A 250 11.03 -13.13 2.00
C ARG A 250 10.24 -12.06 2.74
N THR A 251 9.05 -11.72 2.25
CA THR A 251 8.16 -10.76 2.90
C THR A 251 6.72 -11.26 2.83
N GLU A 252 6.07 -11.32 3.97
CA GLU A 252 4.64 -11.57 4.06
C GLU A 252 3.97 -10.49 4.88
N SER A 253 2.76 -10.12 4.50
CA SER A 253 2.00 -9.06 5.18
C SER A 253 0.52 -9.42 5.24
N VAL A 254 -0.07 -9.13 6.38
CA VAL A 254 -1.51 -9.27 6.64
C VAL A 254 -2.05 -7.93 7.13
N THR A 255 -2.95 -7.33 6.38
CA THR A 255 -3.76 -6.19 6.81
C THR A 255 -5.19 -6.68 7.00
N LEU A 256 -5.78 -6.44 8.18
CA LEU A 256 -7.12 -6.90 8.49
C LEU A 256 -7.83 -5.96 9.48
N LYS A 257 -9.16 -6.01 9.49
CA LYS A 257 -9.98 -5.20 10.41
C LYS A 257 -9.87 -5.71 11.85
N SER A 258 -9.99 -7.02 12.05
CA SER A 258 -9.88 -7.73 13.33
C SER A 258 -9.97 -9.24 13.10
N GLY A 259 -9.77 -10.04 14.14
CA GLY A 259 -9.91 -11.50 14.06
C GLY A 259 -8.65 -12.18 13.55
N SER A 260 -8.77 -13.08 12.59
CA SER A 260 -7.65 -13.92 12.13
C SER A 260 -7.57 -13.97 10.61
N LEU A 261 -6.34 -13.93 10.07
CA LEU A 261 -6.05 -14.04 8.64
C LEU A 261 -4.62 -14.55 8.46
N ALA A 262 -4.34 -15.23 7.35
CA ALA A 262 -3.04 -15.78 7.05
C ALA A 262 -2.53 -15.32 5.66
N ALA A 263 -1.21 -15.20 5.54
CA ALA A 263 -0.48 -14.99 4.31
C ALA A 263 0.75 -15.92 4.33
N GLY A 264 0.69 -17.02 3.56
CA GLY A 264 1.79 -17.99 3.50
C GLY A 264 2.16 -18.59 4.85
N THR A 265 3.37 -18.30 5.29
CA THR A 265 3.93 -18.77 6.58
C THR A 265 3.51 -17.91 7.77
N LEU A 266 3.14 -16.64 7.51
CA LEU A 266 2.66 -15.70 8.51
C LEU A 266 1.17 -15.89 8.74
N ARG A 267 0.79 -16.08 10.01
CA ARG A 267 -0.61 -16.14 10.42
C ARG A 267 -0.85 -15.19 11.59
N ILE A 268 -1.88 -14.37 11.45
CA ILE A 268 -2.31 -13.44 12.49
C ILE A 268 -3.60 -13.99 13.10
N ARG A 269 -3.63 -14.06 14.44
CA ARG A 269 -4.82 -14.46 15.20
C ARG A 269 -5.20 -13.40 16.22
N ASN A 270 -6.49 -13.32 16.51
CA ASN A 270 -7.05 -12.45 17.54
C ASN A 270 -6.62 -10.99 17.43
N ALA A 271 -6.51 -10.50 16.18
CA ALA A 271 -6.25 -9.08 15.95
C ALA A 271 -7.38 -8.24 16.57
N SER A 272 -7.02 -7.31 17.45
CA SER A 272 -8.00 -6.56 18.26
C SER A 272 -8.56 -5.32 17.57
N CYS A 273 -7.91 -4.84 16.52
CA CYS A 273 -8.31 -3.65 15.77
C CYS A 273 -7.78 -3.73 14.32
N PHE A 274 -8.16 -2.74 13.49
CA PHE A 274 -7.55 -2.59 12.16
C PHE A 274 -6.04 -2.40 12.29
N GLN A 275 -5.29 -3.28 11.68
CA GLN A 275 -3.83 -3.28 11.73
C GLN A 275 -3.20 -3.98 10.55
N THR A 276 -1.95 -3.64 10.28
CA THR A 276 -1.05 -4.38 9.40
C THR A 276 0.02 -5.06 10.24
N VAL A 277 0.23 -6.34 10.01
CA VAL A 277 1.40 -7.07 10.52
C VAL A 277 2.18 -7.60 9.33
N ALA A 278 3.46 -7.28 9.26
CA ALA A 278 4.35 -7.76 8.21
C ALA A 278 5.58 -8.45 8.81
N ALA A 279 5.98 -9.56 8.22
CA ALA A 279 7.24 -10.27 8.51
C ALA A 279 8.18 -10.09 7.33
N ILE A 280 9.40 -9.63 7.59
CA ILE A 280 10.41 -9.28 6.59
C ILE A 280 11.72 -9.99 6.96
N SER A 281 12.18 -10.89 6.11
CA SER A 281 13.50 -11.51 6.24
C SER A 281 14.58 -10.44 6.08
N LEU A 282 15.52 -10.37 7.03
CA LEU A 282 16.63 -9.43 7.01
C LEU A 282 17.93 -10.02 6.47
N ASP A 283 18.04 -11.36 6.42
CA ASP A 283 19.21 -12.10 5.96
C ASP A 283 19.11 -12.63 4.51
N GLY A 284 18.02 -12.26 3.82
CA GLY A 284 17.78 -12.63 2.42
C GLY A 284 17.27 -14.04 2.18
N LYS A 285 17.17 -14.88 3.23
CA LYS A 285 16.59 -16.23 3.14
C LYS A 285 15.06 -16.18 3.09
N ALA A 286 14.43 -17.29 2.72
CA ALA A 286 12.97 -17.41 2.88
C ALA A 286 12.59 -17.30 4.37
N LEU A 287 11.42 -16.75 4.67
CA LEU A 287 10.96 -16.48 6.05
C LEU A 287 11.05 -17.72 6.96
N ALA A 288 10.64 -18.88 6.45
CA ALA A 288 10.69 -20.13 7.21
C ALA A 288 12.14 -20.57 7.60
N GLU A 289 13.13 -20.12 6.84
CA GLU A 289 14.55 -20.45 7.01
C GLU A 289 15.37 -19.29 7.59
N SER A 290 14.82 -18.08 7.62
CA SER A 290 15.53 -16.86 8.04
C SER A 290 15.91 -16.91 9.51
N ASP A 291 17.15 -16.57 9.81
CA ASP A 291 17.68 -16.45 11.17
C ASP A 291 17.47 -15.03 11.75
N SER A 292 16.99 -14.09 10.92
CA SER A 292 16.78 -12.70 11.30
C SER A 292 15.54 -12.13 10.59
N VAL A 293 14.45 -11.92 11.34
CA VAL A 293 13.18 -11.45 10.81
C VAL A 293 12.74 -10.19 11.55
N LEU A 294 12.42 -9.15 10.80
CA LEU A 294 11.72 -7.97 11.33
C LEU A 294 10.21 -8.21 11.22
N VAL A 295 9.52 -8.15 12.36
CA VAL A 295 8.05 -8.11 12.38
C VAL A 295 7.61 -6.69 12.71
N VAL A 296 6.78 -6.10 11.84
CA VAL A 296 6.21 -4.75 12.02
C VAL A 296 4.73 -4.89 12.30
N GLN A 297 4.23 -4.22 13.36
CA GLN A 297 2.82 -4.14 13.72
C GLN A 297 2.37 -2.68 13.68
N LEU A 298 1.56 -2.31 12.70
CA LEU A 298 1.04 -0.97 12.53
C LEU A 298 -0.45 -0.94 12.85
N THR A 299 -0.84 -0.16 13.85
CA THR A 299 -2.25 0.08 14.21
C THR A 299 -2.68 1.47 13.75
N ASN A 300 -2.32 2.49 14.47
CA ASN A 300 -2.41 3.89 14.10
C ASN A 300 -1.54 4.74 15.04
N LEU A 301 -1.25 5.98 14.63
CA LEU A 301 -0.52 6.96 15.42
C LEU A 301 -1.24 8.30 15.34
N SER A 302 -1.27 9.03 16.44
CA SER A 302 -1.91 10.34 16.55
C SER A 302 -1.12 11.25 17.51
N ASN A 303 -1.29 12.55 17.37
CA ASN A 303 -0.77 13.51 18.33
C ASN A 303 -1.65 13.55 19.59
N THR A 304 -1.08 13.87 20.72
CA THR A 304 -1.85 14.18 21.93
C THR A 304 -2.66 15.45 21.74
N GLY A 305 -3.94 15.41 22.12
CA GLY A 305 -4.85 16.56 22.05
C GLY A 305 -5.29 16.95 20.65
N VAL A 306 -5.19 16.05 19.67
CA VAL A 306 -5.88 16.24 18.39
C VAL A 306 -7.37 16.43 18.62
N LEU A 307 -7.99 17.43 18.00
CA LEU A 307 -9.40 17.73 18.15
C LEU A 307 -10.13 17.57 16.82
N PHE A 308 -11.06 16.64 16.79
CA PHE A 308 -11.98 16.45 15.68
C PHE A 308 -13.29 17.21 15.88
N GLY A 309 -13.85 17.73 14.82
CA GLY A 309 -15.12 18.45 14.84
C GLY A 309 -16.35 17.56 14.80
N ASN A 310 -16.17 16.24 14.62
CA ASN A 310 -17.24 15.24 14.57
C ASN A 310 -16.73 13.86 14.97
N GLU A 311 -17.65 12.96 15.33
CA GLU A 311 -17.34 11.59 15.70
C GLU A 311 -16.72 10.76 14.58
N SER A 312 -17.04 11.08 13.32
CA SER A 312 -16.46 10.43 12.15
C SER A 312 -14.97 10.79 11.92
N LYS A 313 -14.40 11.70 12.73
CA LYS A 313 -13.01 12.19 12.66
C LYS A 313 -12.64 12.82 11.32
N ARG A 314 -13.63 13.24 10.54
CA ARG A 314 -13.41 13.82 9.21
C ARG A 314 -12.99 15.27 9.22
N LEU A 315 -13.32 16.02 10.24
CA LEU A 315 -12.95 17.42 10.36
C LEU A 315 -11.93 17.59 11.49
N VAL A 316 -10.74 18.03 11.15
CA VAL A 316 -9.66 18.32 12.11
C VAL A 316 -9.72 19.79 12.45
N LYS A 317 -9.95 20.12 13.72
CA LYS A 317 -9.95 21.49 14.27
C LYS A 317 -8.64 21.88 14.94
N LYS A 318 -7.89 20.87 15.43
CA LYS A 318 -6.59 21.05 16.08
C LYS A 318 -5.73 19.83 15.79
N THR A 319 -4.50 20.03 15.38
CA THR A 319 -3.56 18.94 15.05
C THR A 319 -2.98 18.25 16.29
N GLY A 320 -3.05 18.87 17.47
CA GLY A 320 -2.42 18.36 18.68
C GLY A 320 -0.91 18.63 18.72
N ALA A 321 -0.25 17.94 19.65
CA ALA A 321 1.18 18.09 19.91
C ALA A 321 1.79 16.79 20.45
N LEU A 322 3.08 16.80 20.79
CA LEU A 322 3.74 15.70 21.50
C LEU A 322 3.16 15.51 22.92
N PRO A 323 3.26 14.27 23.45
CA PRO A 323 3.83 13.07 22.85
C PRO A 323 2.93 12.47 21.79
N LEU A 324 3.52 11.66 20.90
CA LEU A 324 2.77 10.82 19.97
C LEU A 324 2.08 9.69 20.74
N LEU A 325 0.89 9.33 20.30
CA LEU A 325 0.09 8.25 20.88
C LEU A 325 -0.07 7.13 19.84
N ILE A 326 0.31 5.92 20.21
CA ILE A 326 0.06 4.72 19.39
C ILE A 326 -1.29 4.14 19.80
N LEU A 327 -2.13 3.81 18.82
CA LEU A 327 -3.40 3.15 19.07
C LEU A 327 -3.15 1.76 19.67
N LYS A 328 -3.82 1.47 20.79
CA LYS A 328 -3.77 0.15 21.41
C LYS A 328 -4.24 -0.92 20.44
N GLY A 329 -3.40 -1.92 20.23
CA GLY A 329 -3.71 -3.06 19.40
C GLY A 329 -2.84 -4.25 19.74
N SER A 330 -3.43 -5.43 19.64
CA SER A 330 -2.72 -6.68 19.87
C SER A 330 -3.11 -7.73 18.85
N ALA A 331 -2.24 -8.70 18.66
CA ALA A 331 -2.47 -9.88 17.85
C ALA A 331 -1.54 -11.01 18.31
N THR A 332 -1.92 -12.25 18.09
CA THR A 332 -0.99 -13.37 18.12
C THR A 332 -0.36 -13.50 16.73
N VAL A 333 0.95 -13.39 16.66
CA VAL A 333 1.75 -13.59 15.45
C VAL A 333 2.29 -15.02 15.46
N GLU A 334 1.94 -15.78 14.45
CA GLU A 334 2.47 -17.13 14.21
C GLU A 334 3.30 -17.11 12.92
N LEU A 335 4.48 -17.67 12.97
CA LEU A 335 5.38 -17.79 11.82
C LEU A 335 5.85 -19.23 11.69
N ALA A 336 5.68 -19.84 10.53
CA ALA A 336 6.27 -21.15 10.27
C ALA A 336 7.79 -21.05 10.36
N SER A 337 8.42 -21.98 11.08
CA SER A 337 9.84 -21.90 11.39
C SER A 337 10.39 -23.30 11.68
N ALA A 338 11.63 -23.55 11.29
CA ALA A 338 12.33 -24.79 11.62
C ALA A 338 12.84 -24.83 13.08
N LYS A 339 13.02 -23.66 13.72
CA LYS A 339 13.61 -23.52 15.05
C LYS A 339 12.92 -22.38 15.82
N PRO A 340 13.01 -22.36 17.16
CA PRO A 340 12.50 -21.24 17.95
C PRO A 340 13.28 -19.95 17.66
N TYR A 341 12.61 -18.80 17.87
CA TYR A 341 13.20 -17.48 17.84
C TYR A 341 13.31 -16.91 19.26
N LYS A 342 14.29 -16.01 19.45
CA LYS A 342 14.27 -14.99 20.49
C LYS A 342 13.61 -13.76 19.90
N VAL A 343 12.59 -13.20 20.56
CA VAL A 343 11.88 -12.00 20.12
C VAL A 343 12.33 -10.83 20.97
N THR A 344 12.77 -9.75 20.33
CA THR A 344 13.13 -8.49 20.97
C THR A 344 12.19 -7.40 20.47
N ALA A 345 11.45 -6.76 21.35
CA ALA A 345 10.67 -5.55 21.01
C ALA A 345 11.61 -4.37 20.76
N LEU A 346 11.32 -3.57 19.76
CA LEU A 346 12.14 -2.43 19.36
C LEU A 346 11.36 -1.13 19.53
N ASP A 347 12.09 -0.06 19.88
CA ASP A 347 11.64 1.31 19.72
C ASP A 347 11.59 1.69 18.23
N CYS A 348 11.02 2.83 17.94
CA CYS A 348 10.87 3.33 16.56
C CYS A 348 12.21 3.61 15.85
N ASP A 349 13.27 3.86 16.61
CA ASP A 349 14.65 4.03 16.12
C ASP A 349 15.42 2.70 15.98
N GLY A 350 14.81 1.57 16.38
CA GLY A 350 15.43 0.25 16.37
C GLY A 350 16.16 -0.11 17.68
N THR A 351 16.15 0.74 18.67
CA THR A 351 16.73 0.45 19.99
C THR A 351 15.94 -0.67 20.69
N PRO A 352 16.61 -1.71 21.25
CA PRO A 352 15.93 -2.79 21.96
C PRO A 352 15.24 -2.29 23.25
N TYR A 353 13.95 -2.56 23.39
CA TYR A 353 13.21 -2.39 24.63
C TYR A 353 13.40 -3.57 25.59
N GLY A 354 13.28 -4.80 25.07
CA GLY A 354 13.35 -6.00 25.87
C GLY A 354 12.84 -7.24 25.16
N THR A 355 12.94 -8.37 25.84
CA THR A 355 12.50 -9.67 25.30
C THR A 355 10.99 -9.82 25.42
N VAL A 356 10.39 -10.41 24.40
CA VAL A 356 8.97 -10.81 24.38
C VAL A 356 8.91 -12.34 24.38
N GLU A 357 8.15 -12.88 25.33
CA GLU A 357 7.98 -14.32 25.44
C GLU A 357 7.19 -14.90 24.26
N GLY A 358 7.61 -16.06 23.79
CA GLY A 358 6.96 -16.80 22.73
C GLY A 358 7.05 -18.30 22.96
N SER A 359 6.39 -19.06 22.11
CA SER A 359 6.37 -20.52 22.15
C SER A 359 6.67 -21.11 20.78
N PHE A 360 7.32 -22.27 20.77
CA PHE A 360 7.59 -23.01 19.55
C PHE A 360 6.98 -24.40 19.66
N SER A 361 6.13 -24.76 18.72
CA SER A 361 5.50 -26.07 18.66
C SER A 361 5.14 -26.43 17.23
N ASN A 362 5.35 -27.69 16.84
CA ASN A 362 4.95 -28.24 15.54
C ASN A 362 5.40 -27.40 14.32
N GLY A 363 6.64 -26.86 14.38
CA GLY A 363 7.18 -26.08 13.28
C GLY A 363 6.57 -24.65 13.16
N VAL A 364 5.93 -24.16 14.22
CA VAL A 364 5.37 -22.80 14.29
C VAL A 364 5.91 -22.10 15.52
N TYR A 365 6.47 -20.92 15.34
CA TYR A 365 6.81 -20.00 16.41
C TYR A 365 5.67 -18.99 16.60
N SER A 366 5.27 -18.77 17.84
CA SER A 366 4.15 -17.88 18.19
C SER A 366 4.52 -16.93 19.32
N PHE A 367 4.15 -15.66 19.19
CA PHE A 367 4.27 -14.66 20.24
C PHE A 367 3.11 -13.66 20.19
N LYS A 368 2.87 -12.94 21.29
CA LYS A 368 1.89 -11.87 21.35
C LYS A 368 2.56 -10.55 20.96
N ALA A 369 2.19 -9.99 19.82
CA ALA A 369 2.47 -8.62 19.46
C ALA A 369 1.41 -7.71 20.10
N ASP A 370 1.86 -6.69 20.85
CA ASP A 370 0.96 -5.78 21.56
C ASP A 370 1.64 -4.42 21.69
N THR A 371 0.97 -3.38 21.18
CA THR A 371 1.52 -2.02 21.15
C THR A 371 1.75 -1.41 22.56
N THR A 372 1.26 -2.07 23.60
CA THR A 372 1.35 -1.59 25.00
C THR A 372 2.36 -2.34 25.86
N LEU A 373 3.17 -3.23 25.27
CA LEU A 373 4.13 -4.05 26.02
C LEU A 373 5.19 -3.24 26.77
N PHE A 374 5.56 -2.09 26.25
CA PHE A 374 6.56 -1.21 26.84
C PHE A 374 6.05 0.24 26.88
N PRO A 375 6.53 1.08 27.82
CA PRO A 375 5.98 2.43 28.06
C PRO A 375 6.00 3.37 26.83
N GLY A 376 6.99 3.24 25.94
CA GLY A 376 7.09 4.04 24.71
C GLY A 376 6.16 3.57 23.60
N GLY A 377 5.49 2.42 23.80
CA GLY A 377 4.74 1.74 22.77
C GLY A 377 5.64 0.91 21.83
N VAL A 378 5.10 -0.14 21.22
CA VAL A 378 5.85 -1.06 20.35
C VAL A 378 5.15 -1.19 19.01
N MET A 379 5.90 -1.01 17.92
CA MET A 379 5.43 -1.24 16.55
C MET A 379 6.35 -2.18 15.77
N ALA A 380 7.49 -2.60 16.35
CA ALA A 380 8.44 -3.47 15.68
C ALA A 380 9.05 -4.50 16.63
N TYR A 381 9.36 -5.68 16.09
CA TYR A 381 9.96 -6.80 16.80
C TYR A 381 11.07 -7.39 15.93
N HIS A 382 12.22 -7.66 16.52
CA HIS A 382 13.30 -8.39 15.87
C HIS A 382 13.32 -9.83 16.38
N LEU A 383 13.15 -10.77 15.48
CA LEU A 383 13.21 -12.20 15.74
C LEU A 383 14.61 -12.69 15.32
N THR A 384 15.32 -13.31 16.21
CA THR A 384 16.67 -13.88 15.95
C THR A 384 16.73 -15.34 16.38
N ARG A 385 17.54 -16.14 15.69
CA ARG A 385 17.86 -17.52 16.07
C ARG A 385 19.28 -17.61 16.62
#